data_62c29d363f71672a833826928af1a10c
#
_entry.id   62c29d363f71672a833826928af1a10c
#
_cell.length_a   1.000
_cell.length_b   1.000
_cell.length_c   1.000
_cell.angle_alpha   90.00
_cell.angle_beta   90.00
_cell.angle_gamma   90.00
#
_symmetry.space_group_name_H-M   'P 1'
#
loop_
_entity.id
_entity.type
_entity.pdbx_description
1 polymer ?
#
loop_
_entity_poly.entity_id
_entity_poly.type
_entity_poly.pdbx_seq_one_letter_code
_entity_poly.pdbx_strand_id
1 'polypeptide(L)'
;MENGLVRKKTNHSGGTLGGMSDGSDLFFKAYIKPTPSIFQPQDTVNRNGENVTIQIQGRHDPVIVPRAVVVVQSMAALTILDLLMLNMNARMEYLEKFYKI
;
A
#
# COMPACT_ATOMS: atom_id res chain seq x y z
N MET A 1 25.53 -17.05 -4.69
CA MET A 1 25.76 -17.52 -3.31
C MET A 1 26.58 -16.44 -2.60
N GLU A 2 26.04 -15.89 -1.52
CA GLU A 2 26.77 -15.01 -0.62
C GLU A 2 26.78 -15.66 0.76
N ASN A 3 27.98 -15.89 1.31
CA ASN A 3 28.16 -16.56 2.61
C ASN A 3 27.46 -17.93 2.74
N GLY A 4 27.42 -18.73 1.68
CA GLY A 4 26.76 -20.03 1.66
C GLY A 4 25.24 -20.00 1.51
N LEU A 5 24.63 -18.82 1.42
CA LEU A 5 23.21 -18.66 1.23
C LEU A 5 22.89 -18.22 -0.20
N VAL A 6 21.77 -18.70 -0.71
CA VAL A 6 21.21 -18.24 -1.99
C VAL A 6 20.61 -16.85 -1.78
N ARG A 7 21.11 -15.85 -2.51
CA ARG A 7 20.57 -14.48 -2.48
C ARG A 7 20.20 -14.01 -3.89
N LYS A 8 19.13 -13.25 -3.98
CA LYS A 8 18.74 -12.56 -5.21
C LYS A 8 19.60 -11.31 -5.39
N LYS A 9 20.06 -11.06 -6.61
CA LYS A 9 20.79 -9.82 -6.96
C LYS A 9 19.87 -8.63 -7.19
N THR A 10 18.63 -8.87 -7.55
CA THR A 10 17.64 -7.82 -7.90
C THR A 10 16.28 -8.15 -7.31
N ASN A 11 15.47 -7.13 -7.06
CA ASN A 11 14.12 -7.26 -6.56
C ASN A 11 13.14 -6.43 -7.42
N HIS A 12 12.88 -6.89 -8.65
CA HIS A 12 11.97 -6.22 -9.58
C HIS A 12 10.49 -6.57 -9.35
N SER A 13 10.22 -7.56 -8.50
CA SER A 13 8.85 -8.02 -8.18
C SER A 13 8.30 -7.46 -6.86
N GLY A 14 9.04 -6.54 -6.20
CA GLY A 14 8.60 -5.98 -4.92
C GLY A 14 8.59 -6.97 -3.76
N GLY A 15 9.42 -8.04 -3.83
CA GLY A 15 9.51 -9.08 -2.80
C GLY A 15 8.41 -10.12 -2.83
N THR A 16 7.53 -10.09 -3.84
CA THR A 16 6.44 -11.05 -4.01
C THR A 16 6.38 -11.60 -5.42
N LEU A 17 6.06 -12.87 -5.55
CA LEU A 17 5.84 -13.54 -6.83
C LEU A 17 4.69 -14.55 -6.69
N GLY A 18 3.68 -14.45 -7.56
CA GLY A 18 2.52 -15.32 -7.50
C GLY A 18 1.75 -15.26 -6.17
N GLY A 19 1.76 -14.12 -5.48
CA GLY A 19 1.11 -13.93 -4.17
C GLY A 19 1.90 -14.47 -2.97
N MET A 20 3.12 -14.96 -3.18
CA MET A 20 4.00 -15.46 -2.12
C MET A 20 5.21 -14.53 -1.95
N SER A 21 5.66 -14.35 -0.72
CA SER A 21 6.92 -13.65 -0.46
C SER A 21 8.10 -14.51 -0.91
N ASP A 22 9.13 -13.89 -1.47
CA ASP A 22 10.34 -14.55 -1.93
C ASP A 22 11.56 -14.34 -1.03
N GLY A 23 11.34 -13.76 0.16
CA GLY A 23 12.38 -13.47 1.14
C GLY A 23 13.15 -12.17 0.88
N SER A 24 12.81 -11.43 -0.17
CA SER A 24 13.33 -10.08 -0.41
C SER A 24 12.52 -9.04 0.34
N ASP A 25 13.04 -7.81 0.40
CA ASP A 25 12.28 -6.67 0.95
C ASP A 25 10.97 -6.46 0.21
N LEU A 26 9.91 -6.26 0.96
CA LEU A 26 8.59 -5.98 0.41
C LEU A 26 8.47 -4.48 0.13
N PHE A 27 8.21 -4.13 -1.12
CA PHE A 27 7.91 -2.75 -1.48
C PHE A 27 6.80 -2.66 -2.52
N PHE A 28 6.01 -1.60 -2.42
CA PHE A 28 4.94 -1.30 -3.37
C PHE A 28 4.73 0.22 -3.45
N LYS A 29 4.01 0.65 -4.47
CA LYS A 29 3.64 2.06 -4.67
C LYS A 29 2.14 2.22 -4.59
N ALA A 30 1.69 3.13 -3.73
CA ALA A 30 0.30 3.54 -3.67
C ALA A 30 0.11 4.86 -4.42
N TYR A 31 -0.78 4.87 -5.41
CA TYR A 31 -1.11 6.06 -6.17
C TYR A 31 -2.36 6.71 -5.59
N ILE A 32 -2.25 7.96 -5.21
CA ILE A 32 -3.35 8.70 -4.57
C ILE A 32 -3.86 9.74 -5.56
N LYS A 33 -5.18 9.76 -5.74
CA LYS A 33 -5.84 10.79 -6.54
C LYS A 33 -5.55 12.17 -5.94
N PRO A 34 -5.13 13.17 -6.74
CA PRO A 34 -4.99 14.53 -6.27
C PRO A 34 -6.30 15.09 -5.70
N THR A 35 -6.19 16.04 -4.78
CA THR A 35 -7.34 16.75 -4.22
C THR A 35 -8.09 17.46 -5.36
N PRO A 36 -9.41 17.20 -5.56
CA PRO A 36 -10.17 17.82 -6.62
C PRO A 36 -10.46 19.30 -6.37
N SER A 37 -10.39 19.74 -5.11
CA SER A 37 -10.61 21.13 -4.69
C SER A 37 -9.32 21.93 -4.87
N ILE A 38 -9.18 22.58 -6.01
CA ILE A 38 -8.05 23.45 -6.35
C ILE A 38 -8.53 24.87 -6.58
N PHE A 39 -7.66 25.87 -6.35
CA PHE A 39 -7.97 27.30 -6.56
C PHE A 39 -8.01 27.73 -8.03
N GLN A 40 -8.23 26.81 -8.95
CA GLN A 40 -8.35 27.14 -10.37
C GLN A 40 -9.81 27.17 -10.79
N PRO A 41 -10.20 28.11 -11.69
CA PRO A 41 -11.51 28.11 -12.31
C PRO A 41 -11.77 26.77 -13.00
N GLN A 42 -12.97 26.22 -12.80
CA GLN A 42 -13.40 24.96 -13.39
C GLN A 42 -14.74 25.15 -14.08
N ASP A 43 -14.83 24.79 -15.34
CA ASP A 43 -16.07 24.86 -16.09
C ASP A 43 -16.95 23.66 -15.74
N THR A 44 -18.21 23.94 -15.46
CA THR A 44 -19.23 22.96 -15.09
C THR A 44 -20.61 23.42 -15.55
N VAL A 45 -21.65 22.68 -15.16
CA VAL A 45 -23.03 23.06 -15.43
C VAL A 45 -23.81 23.20 -14.11
N ASN A 46 -24.70 24.16 -14.06
CA ASN A 46 -25.62 24.32 -12.92
C ASN A 46 -26.83 23.36 -13.04
N ARG A 47 -27.72 23.40 -12.04
CA ARG A 47 -28.95 22.59 -12.02
C ARG A 47 -29.86 22.79 -13.23
N ASN A 48 -29.80 23.94 -13.85
CA ASN A 48 -30.65 24.29 -15.01
C ASN A 48 -30.00 23.87 -16.34
N GLY A 49 -28.78 23.26 -16.30
CA GLY A 49 -28.04 22.87 -17.49
C GLY A 49 -27.26 23.98 -18.17
N GLU A 50 -27.09 25.14 -17.51
CA GLU A 50 -26.33 26.27 -18.02
C GLU A 50 -24.85 26.14 -17.68
N ASN A 51 -23.98 26.49 -18.61
CA ASN A 51 -22.54 26.51 -18.38
C ASN A 51 -22.17 27.58 -17.35
N VAL A 52 -21.45 27.18 -16.33
CA VAL A 52 -20.95 28.08 -15.26
C VAL A 52 -19.49 27.73 -14.96
N THR A 53 -18.74 28.75 -14.57
CA THR A 53 -17.37 28.58 -14.08
C THR A 53 -17.39 28.73 -12.56
N ILE A 54 -16.91 27.73 -11.86
CA ILE A 54 -16.79 27.75 -10.40
C ILE A 54 -15.33 27.82 -9.99
N GLN A 55 -15.08 28.48 -8.88
CA GLN A 55 -13.78 28.47 -8.21
C GLN A 55 -14.01 28.11 -6.75
N ILE A 56 -13.49 26.95 -6.36
CA ILE A 56 -13.64 26.46 -4.98
C ILE A 56 -12.64 27.21 -4.10
N GLN A 57 -13.17 27.99 -3.16
CA GLN A 57 -12.39 28.69 -2.15
C GLN A 57 -12.49 27.94 -0.83
N GLY A 58 -11.37 27.79 -0.13
CA GLY A 58 -11.32 27.11 1.16
C GLY A 58 -9.89 26.72 1.54
N ARG A 59 -9.72 26.33 2.80
CA ARG A 59 -8.47 25.78 3.27
C ARG A 59 -8.43 24.29 2.94
N HIS A 60 -7.69 23.90 1.92
CA HIS A 60 -7.50 22.52 1.53
C HIS A 60 -6.05 22.10 1.75
N ASP A 61 -5.85 20.86 2.20
CA ASP A 61 -4.51 20.30 2.24
C ASP A 61 -4.05 20.08 0.79
N PRO A 62 -2.93 20.66 0.37
CA PRO A 62 -2.47 20.59 -1.03
C PRO A 62 -2.10 19.14 -1.42
N VAL A 63 -1.69 18.33 -0.46
CA VAL A 63 -1.32 16.93 -0.67
C VAL A 63 -1.48 16.13 0.62
N ILE A 64 -2.09 14.95 0.52
CA ILE A 64 -2.28 14.04 1.66
C ILE A 64 -1.21 12.95 1.76
N VAL A 65 -0.36 12.84 0.76
CA VAL A 65 0.65 11.76 0.64
C VAL A 65 1.52 11.62 1.88
N PRO A 66 2.08 12.68 2.49
CA PRO A 66 2.92 12.53 3.68
C PRO A 66 2.21 11.86 4.86
N ARG A 67 0.91 12.11 5.01
CA ARG A 67 0.08 11.46 6.04
C ARG A 67 -0.31 10.04 5.63
N ALA A 68 -0.58 9.82 4.36
CA ALA A 68 -0.98 8.52 3.82
C ALA A 68 0.14 7.48 3.92
N VAL A 69 1.41 7.87 3.81
CA VAL A 69 2.55 6.94 3.89
C VAL A 69 2.51 6.11 5.17
N VAL A 70 2.37 6.75 6.33
CA VAL A 70 2.33 6.05 7.63
C VAL A 70 1.14 5.10 7.71
N VAL A 71 -0.03 5.53 7.24
CA VAL A 71 -1.25 4.69 7.26
C VAL A 71 -1.08 3.48 6.36
N VAL A 72 -0.61 3.67 5.13
CA VAL A 72 -0.41 2.58 4.16
C VAL A 72 0.64 1.60 4.66
N GLN A 73 1.74 2.08 5.24
CA GLN A 73 2.78 1.24 5.82
C GLN A 73 2.26 0.42 7.00
N SER A 74 1.48 1.03 7.89
CA SER A 74 0.90 0.35 9.05
C SER A 74 -0.09 -0.72 8.62
N MET A 75 -0.95 -0.44 7.64
CA MET A 75 -1.91 -1.41 7.11
C MET A 75 -1.21 -2.58 6.40
N ALA A 76 -0.13 -2.31 5.67
CA ALA A 76 0.69 -3.36 5.07
C ALA A 76 1.31 -4.26 6.14
N ALA A 77 1.87 -3.67 7.21
CA ALA A 77 2.46 -4.43 8.31
C ALA A 77 1.43 -5.33 9.02
N LEU A 78 0.22 -4.81 9.28
CA LEU A 78 -0.87 -5.59 9.87
C LEU A 78 -1.30 -6.74 8.96
N THR A 79 -1.42 -6.50 7.66
CA THR A 79 -1.79 -7.54 6.68
C THR A 79 -0.72 -8.64 6.62
N ILE A 80 0.55 -8.27 6.61
CA ILE A 80 1.66 -9.23 6.60
C ILE A 80 1.67 -10.07 7.89
N LEU A 81 1.45 -9.43 9.03
CA LEU A 81 1.38 -10.12 10.32
C LEU A 81 0.24 -11.14 10.33
N ASP A 82 -0.95 -10.75 9.88
CA ASP A 82 -2.12 -11.63 9.80
C ASP A 82 -1.84 -12.85 8.91
N LEU A 83 -1.29 -12.64 7.71
CA LEU A 83 -0.90 -13.71 6.80
C LEU A 83 0.19 -14.61 7.38
N LEU A 84 1.15 -14.04 8.14
CA LEU A 84 2.17 -14.81 8.82
C LEU A 84 1.57 -15.72 9.88
N MET A 85 0.64 -15.20 10.69
CA MET A 85 -0.06 -15.98 11.72
C MET A 85 -0.90 -17.11 11.10
N LEU A 86 -1.58 -16.85 9.98
CA LEU A 86 -2.30 -17.88 9.24
C LEU A 86 -1.35 -18.96 8.71
N ASN A 87 -0.19 -18.58 8.21
CA ASN A 87 0.81 -19.52 7.71
C ASN A 87 1.39 -20.41 8.83
N MET A 88 1.54 -19.89 10.04
CA MET A 88 2.02 -20.67 11.18
C MET A 88 1.13 -21.89 11.48
N ASN A 89 -0.16 -21.79 11.21
CA ASN A 89 -1.12 -22.87 11.42
C ASN A 89 -1.26 -23.80 10.21
N ALA A 90 -0.60 -23.49 9.09
CA ALA A 90 -0.77 -24.25 7.84
C ALA A 90 0.00 -25.58 7.80
N ARG A 91 0.93 -25.83 8.74
CA ARG A 91 1.74 -27.04 8.81
C ARG A 91 1.89 -27.53 10.24
N MET A 92 1.69 -28.83 10.44
CA MET A 92 1.89 -29.48 11.73
C MET A 92 3.29 -29.27 12.30
N GLU A 93 4.32 -29.34 11.44
CA GLU A 93 5.71 -29.09 11.85
C GLU A 93 5.94 -27.73 12.55
N TYR A 94 5.17 -26.72 12.19
CA TYR A 94 5.25 -25.42 12.85
C TYR A 94 4.59 -25.43 14.21
N LEU A 95 3.46 -26.13 14.34
CA LEU A 95 2.75 -26.31 15.62
C LEU A 95 3.59 -27.16 16.59
N GLU A 96 4.18 -28.26 16.11
CA GLU A 96 5.06 -29.11 16.93
C GLU A 96 6.25 -28.31 17.47
N LYS A 97 6.91 -27.51 16.62
CA LYS A 97 8.03 -26.66 17.05
C LYS A 97 7.60 -25.60 18.06
N PHE A 98 6.43 -25.02 17.87
CA PHE A 98 5.92 -23.96 18.76
C PHE A 98 5.55 -24.53 20.13
N TYR A 99 4.85 -25.63 20.17
CA TYR A 99 4.40 -26.27 21.41
C TYR A 99 5.42 -27.25 22.02
N LYS A 100 6.51 -27.53 21.31
CA LYS A 100 7.56 -28.47 21.74
C LYS A 100 7.02 -29.86 22.05
N ILE A 101 6.04 -30.34 21.29
CA ILE A 101 5.48 -31.69 21.33
C ILE A 101 6.18 -32.61 20.36
#